data_435c20b296a4bb93317381d822d9c9ff
#
_entry.id   435c20b296a4bb93317381d822d9c9ff
#
_cell.length_a   1.000
_cell.length_b   1.000
_cell.length_c   1.000
_cell.angle_alpha   90.00
_cell.angle_beta   90.00
_cell.angle_gamma   90.00
#
_symmetry.space_group_name_H-M   'P 1'
#
loop_
_entity.id
_entity.type
_entity.pdbx_description
1 polymer ?
#
loop_
_entity_poly.entity_id
_entity_poly.type
_entity_poly.pdbx_seq_one_letter_code
_entity_poly.pdbx_strand_id
1 'polypeptide(L)'
;MSARSHIVEALHRFPLARFEPASLCILKNYSFSTFTSDLSAGLTVGVVALPLAMAFAIASGMTPESGIYTAIIAGFLISLLGGCKVQIGGPAGAFIVIVYGIIAQYGVGNLLIATFFSGIFLFLMGLFK
;
A
#
# COMPACT_ATOMS: atom_id res chain seq x y z
N MET A 1 -29.22 -24.72 23.58
CA MET A 1 -28.42 -23.50 23.72
C MET A 1 -27.00 -23.67 23.14
N SER A 2 -26.77 -24.61 22.21
CA SER A 2 -25.41 -25.02 21.77
C SER A 2 -25.07 -24.73 20.31
N ALA A 3 -26.02 -24.45 19.44
CA ALA A 3 -25.73 -24.25 18.02
C ALA A 3 -25.21 -22.83 17.66
N ARG A 4 -25.54 -21.82 18.47
CA ARG A 4 -25.10 -20.42 18.25
C ARG A 4 -23.61 -20.21 18.59
N SER A 5 -23.08 -20.94 19.57
CA SER A 5 -21.68 -20.82 19.95
C SER A 5 -20.74 -21.42 18.89
N HIS A 6 -21.11 -22.51 18.25
CA HIS A 6 -20.33 -23.14 17.19
C HIS A 6 -20.28 -22.33 15.89
N ILE A 7 -21.33 -21.57 15.59
CA ILE A 7 -21.36 -20.69 14.42
C ILE A 7 -20.49 -19.45 14.66
N VAL A 8 -20.50 -18.90 15.87
CA VAL A 8 -19.67 -17.75 16.24
C VAL A 8 -18.18 -18.15 16.29
N GLU A 9 -17.87 -19.35 16.78
CA GLU A 9 -16.52 -19.89 16.76
C GLU A 9 -16.02 -20.22 15.35
N ALA A 10 -16.89 -20.71 14.47
CA ALA A 10 -16.57 -20.98 13.07
C ALA A 10 -16.33 -19.68 12.28
N LEU A 11 -17.08 -18.61 12.56
CA LEU A 11 -16.87 -17.27 11.97
C LEU A 11 -15.57 -16.63 12.43
N HIS A 12 -15.09 -16.91 13.64
CA HIS A 12 -13.79 -16.45 14.14
C HIS A 12 -12.58 -17.18 13.50
N ARG A 13 -12.81 -18.29 12.83
CA ARG A 13 -11.79 -19.05 12.08
C ARG A 13 -11.58 -18.54 10.65
N PHE A 14 -12.46 -17.71 10.13
CA PHE A 14 -12.25 -17.07 8.83
C PHE A 14 -11.24 -15.93 8.98
N PRO A 15 -10.10 -15.96 8.27
CA PRO A 15 -9.05 -14.94 8.34
C PRO A 15 -9.55 -13.54 7.91
N LEU A 16 -10.70 -13.45 7.29
CA LEU A 16 -11.35 -12.19 6.90
C LEU A 16 -11.82 -11.34 8.09
N ALA A 17 -12.12 -11.94 9.26
CA ALA A 17 -12.47 -11.21 10.47
C ALA A 17 -11.27 -10.48 11.11
N ARG A 18 -10.06 -10.74 10.65
CA ARG A 18 -8.81 -10.13 11.13
C ARG A 18 -8.36 -8.93 10.29
N PHE A 19 -9.12 -8.58 9.28
CA PHE A 19 -8.86 -7.43 8.42
C PHE A 19 -9.48 -6.16 9.03
N GLU A 20 -9.07 -5.84 10.25
CA GLU A 20 -9.35 -4.52 10.82
C GLU A 20 -8.23 -3.57 10.33
N PRO A 21 -8.51 -2.64 9.41
CA PRO A 21 -7.53 -1.65 9.01
C PRO A 21 -7.15 -0.83 10.25
N ALA A 22 -5.85 -0.73 10.51
CA ALA A 22 -5.32 -0.04 11.69
C ALA A 22 -5.82 1.41 11.78
N SER A 23 -6.18 2.01 10.64
CA SER A 23 -6.78 3.34 10.54
C SER A 23 -8.06 3.50 11.36
N LEU A 24 -8.96 2.50 11.37
CA LEU A 24 -10.20 2.55 12.15
C LEU A 24 -9.96 2.47 13.66
N CYS A 25 -8.94 1.72 14.07
CA CYS A 25 -8.58 1.58 15.49
C CYS A 25 -7.89 2.84 16.03
N ILE A 26 -7.16 3.56 15.17
CA ILE A 26 -6.43 4.78 15.51
C ILE A 26 -7.40 5.97 15.64
N LEU A 27 -8.40 6.08 14.76
CA LEU A 27 -9.35 7.20 14.77
C LEU A 27 -10.14 7.30 16.09
N LYS A 28 -10.32 6.20 16.80
CA LYS A 28 -11.14 6.13 18.02
C LYS A 28 -10.53 6.91 19.21
N ASN A 29 -9.21 7.13 19.22
CA ASN A 29 -8.49 7.85 20.28
C ASN A 29 -7.53 8.92 19.71
N TYR A 30 -7.91 9.54 18.58
CA TYR A 30 -7.05 10.49 17.90
C TYR A 30 -7.10 11.87 18.59
N SER A 31 -5.94 12.34 19.07
CA SER A 31 -5.80 13.65 19.71
C SER A 31 -5.34 14.72 18.70
N PHE A 32 -5.73 15.96 18.90
CA PHE A 32 -5.28 17.08 18.09
C PHE A 32 -3.75 17.26 18.13
N SER A 33 -3.11 16.95 19.25
CA SER A 33 -1.64 16.94 19.38
C SER A 33 -1.00 15.88 18.48
N THR A 34 -1.61 14.69 18.38
CA THR A 34 -1.15 13.63 17.49
C THR A 34 -1.30 14.05 16.02
N PHE A 35 -2.41 14.72 15.68
CA PHE A 35 -2.64 15.21 14.32
C PHE A 35 -1.56 16.21 13.86
N THR A 36 -1.19 17.16 14.69
CA THR A 36 -0.14 18.14 14.34
C THR A 36 1.22 17.50 14.17
N SER A 37 1.52 16.49 14.99
CA SER A 37 2.74 15.69 14.90
C SER A 37 2.79 14.86 13.61
N ASP A 38 1.69 14.19 13.29
CA ASP A 38 1.54 13.39 12.08
C ASP A 38 1.59 14.26 10.81
N LEU A 39 0.99 15.46 10.85
CA LEU A 39 1.03 16.41 9.75
C LEU A 39 2.45 16.90 9.46
N SER A 40 3.21 17.23 10.50
CA SER A 40 4.61 17.67 10.34
C SER A 40 5.50 16.54 9.83
N ALA A 41 5.32 15.32 10.33
CA ALA A 41 6.02 14.14 9.86
C ALA A 41 5.65 13.82 8.39
N GLY A 42 4.36 13.87 8.04
CA GLY A 42 3.87 13.66 6.68
C GLY A 42 4.41 14.68 5.69
N LEU A 43 4.50 15.95 6.08
CA LEU A 43 5.08 17.00 5.25
C LEU A 43 6.57 16.74 4.98
N THR A 44 7.32 16.38 6.02
CA THR A 44 8.75 16.05 5.90
C THR A 44 8.98 14.86 4.97
N VAL A 45 8.20 13.80 5.13
CA VAL A 45 8.26 12.62 4.25
C VAL A 45 7.86 12.98 2.82
N GLY A 46 6.81 13.79 2.64
CA GLY A 46 6.34 14.22 1.32
C GLY A 46 7.39 14.98 0.53
N VAL A 47 8.10 15.91 1.18
CA VAL A 47 9.19 16.68 0.53
C VAL A 47 10.31 15.77 0.01
N VAL A 48 10.62 14.69 0.71
CA VAL A 48 11.66 13.73 0.29
C VAL A 48 11.09 12.70 -0.71
N ALA A 49 9.86 12.27 -0.51
CA ALA A 49 9.23 11.22 -1.33
C ALA A 49 8.95 11.66 -2.77
N LEU A 50 8.57 12.92 -3.00
CA LEU A 50 8.24 13.42 -4.34
C LEU A 50 9.44 13.39 -5.30
N PRO A 51 10.62 13.97 -4.99
CA PRO A 51 11.80 13.87 -5.84
C PRO A 51 12.25 12.42 -6.07
N LEU A 52 12.14 11.60 -5.02
CA LEU A 52 12.50 10.19 -5.11
C LEU A 52 11.58 9.41 -6.06
N ALA A 53 10.28 9.65 -5.98
CA ALA A 53 9.29 9.03 -6.87
C ALA A 53 9.51 9.45 -8.34
N MET A 54 9.81 10.72 -8.59
CA MET A 54 10.17 11.21 -9.93
C MET A 54 11.44 10.53 -10.45
N ALA A 55 12.48 10.43 -9.63
CA ALA A 55 13.74 9.79 -10.02
C ALA A 55 13.52 8.31 -10.37
N PHE A 56 12.73 7.59 -9.61
CA PHE A 56 12.40 6.19 -9.88
C PHE A 56 11.55 6.01 -11.13
N ALA A 57 10.61 6.91 -11.41
CA ALA A 57 9.84 6.90 -12.64
C ALA A 57 10.75 7.08 -13.87
N ILE A 58 11.63 8.07 -13.84
CA ILE A 58 12.60 8.32 -14.92
C ILE A 58 13.53 7.10 -15.11
N ALA A 59 14.06 6.56 -14.03
CA ALA A 59 14.94 5.39 -14.07
C ALA A 59 14.25 4.13 -14.58
N SER A 60 12.91 4.07 -14.45
CA SER A 60 12.07 2.99 -14.99
C SER A 60 11.60 3.24 -16.43
N GLY A 61 12.04 4.33 -17.07
CA GLY A 61 11.64 4.69 -18.44
C GLY A 61 10.25 5.33 -18.53
N MET A 62 9.73 5.85 -17.42
CA MET A 62 8.45 6.55 -17.34
C MET A 62 8.62 8.06 -17.22
N THR A 63 7.53 8.81 -17.41
CA THR A 63 7.54 10.27 -17.19
C THR A 63 7.57 10.57 -15.68
N PRO A 64 8.22 11.68 -15.26
CA PRO A 64 8.28 12.07 -13.83
C PRO A 64 6.90 12.22 -13.19
N GLU A 65 5.93 12.71 -13.97
CA GLU A 65 4.55 12.91 -13.52
C GLU A 65 3.89 11.59 -13.11
N SER A 66 4.15 10.51 -13.84
CA SER A 66 3.63 9.18 -13.49
C SER A 66 4.13 8.69 -12.12
N GLY A 67 5.37 9.06 -11.76
CA GLY A 67 5.93 8.79 -10.43
C GLY A 67 5.20 9.53 -9.33
N ILE A 68 4.86 10.81 -9.55
CA ILE A 68 4.11 11.63 -8.58
C ILE A 68 2.71 11.05 -8.38
N TYR A 69 1.97 10.78 -9.45
CA TYR A 69 0.63 10.19 -9.35
C TYR A 69 0.66 8.84 -8.63
N THR A 70 1.62 8.00 -8.95
CA THR A 70 1.78 6.71 -8.28
C THR A 70 2.08 6.88 -6.80
N ALA A 71 2.97 7.80 -6.42
CA ALA A 71 3.31 8.06 -5.02
C ALA A 71 2.11 8.57 -4.23
N ILE A 72 1.29 9.48 -4.78
CA ILE A 72 0.11 10.01 -4.12
C ILE A 72 -0.96 8.92 -3.96
N ILE A 73 -1.33 8.25 -5.05
CA ILE A 73 -2.44 7.30 -5.04
C ILE A 73 -2.06 6.04 -4.25
N ALA A 74 -0.91 5.44 -4.55
CA ALA A 74 -0.47 4.23 -3.88
C ALA A 74 -0.11 4.48 -2.41
N GLY A 75 0.57 5.59 -2.10
CA GLY A 75 0.89 5.99 -0.73
C GLY A 75 -0.37 6.19 0.11
N PHE A 76 -1.39 6.86 -0.43
CA PHE A 76 -2.67 7.03 0.24
C PHE A 76 -3.39 5.70 0.47
N LEU A 77 -3.52 4.85 -0.56
CA LEU A 77 -4.19 3.56 -0.44
C LEU A 77 -3.48 2.62 0.53
N ILE A 78 -2.16 2.56 0.50
CA ILE A 78 -1.37 1.72 1.41
C ILE A 78 -1.53 2.21 2.85
N SER A 79 -1.52 3.52 3.08
CA SER A 79 -1.71 4.09 4.42
C SER A 79 -3.14 3.89 4.94
N LEU A 80 -4.14 3.97 4.06
CA LEU A 80 -5.54 3.79 4.43
C LEU A 80 -5.88 2.34 4.75
N LEU A 81 -5.38 1.39 3.94
CA LEU A 81 -5.68 -0.04 4.05
C LEU A 81 -4.64 -0.81 4.85
N GLY A 82 -3.50 -0.19 5.16
CA GLY A 82 -2.41 -0.84 5.89
C GLY A 82 -2.77 -1.21 7.33
N GLY A 83 -2.21 -2.33 7.78
CA GLY A 83 -2.37 -2.83 9.14
C GLY A 83 -1.33 -2.29 10.14
N CYS A 84 -0.34 -1.55 9.70
CA CYS A 84 0.74 -1.00 10.53
C CYS A 84 0.58 0.50 10.76
N LYS A 85 0.77 0.94 12.01
CA LYS A 85 0.64 2.35 12.43
C LYS A 85 1.76 3.25 11.95
N VAL A 86 2.92 2.69 11.60
CA VAL A 86 4.17 3.44 11.33
C VAL A 86 4.81 3.09 9.99
N GLN A 87 4.08 2.41 9.10
CA GLN A 87 4.60 2.01 7.79
C GLN A 87 4.14 2.98 6.71
N ILE A 88 5.09 3.50 5.95
CA ILE A 88 4.85 4.32 4.76
C ILE A 88 5.18 3.46 3.54
N GLY A 89 4.21 3.29 2.65
CA GLY A 89 4.42 2.63 1.36
C GLY A 89 5.11 3.57 0.38
N GLY A 90 6.13 3.05 -0.30
CA GLY A 90 6.87 3.83 -1.28
C GLY A 90 7.53 2.96 -2.35
N PRO A 91 8.04 3.58 -3.42
CA PRO A 91 8.72 2.86 -4.48
C PRO A 91 10.02 2.23 -3.96
N ALA A 92 10.28 0.97 -4.35
CA ALA A 92 11.51 0.28 -4.02
C ALA A 92 12.47 0.29 -5.21
N GLY A 93 13.69 0.81 -5.01
CA GLY A 93 14.72 0.91 -6.04
C GLY A 93 15.10 -0.43 -6.67
N ALA A 94 14.98 -1.53 -5.92
CA ALA A 94 15.28 -2.87 -6.42
C ALA A 94 14.39 -3.31 -7.60
N PHE A 95 13.18 -2.78 -7.71
CA PHE A 95 12.25 -3.11 -8.80
C PHE A 95 12.45 -2.29 -10.08
N ILE A 96 13.24 -1.24 -10.05
CA ILE A 96 13.46 -0.35 -11.21
C ILE A 96 13.93 -1.13 -12.42
N VAL A 97 14.91 -2.02 -12.25
CA VAL A 97 15.48 -2.82 -13.35
C VAL A 97 14.44 -3.72 -13.99
N ILE A 98 13.59 -4.36 -13.16
CA ILE A 98 12.54 -5.25 -13.63
C ILE A 98 11.47 -4.45 -14.37
N VAL A 99 11.02 -3.34 -13.80
CA VAL A 99 10.00 -2.45 -14.39
C VAL A 99 10.50 -1.88 -15.72
N TYR A 100 11.74 -1.39 -15.76
CA TYR A 100 12.36 -0.91 -16.98
C TYR A 100 12.41 -1.99 -18.07
N GLY A 101 12.83 -3.21 -17.73
CA GLY A 101 12.90 -4.33 -18.65
C GLY A 101 11.52 -4.68 -19.24
N ILE A 102 10.47 -4.66 -18.44
CA ILE A 102 9.10 -4.91 -18.90
C ILE A 102 8.62 -3.78 -19.81
N ILE A 103 8.86 -2.53 -19.45
CA ILE A 103 8.45 -1.36 -20.25
C ILE A 103 9.16 -1.37 -21.62
N ALA A 104 10.45 -1.64 -21.62
CA ALA A 104 11.26 -1.65 -22.85
C ALA A 104 10.86 -2.77 -23.82
N GLN A 105 10.45 -3.93 -23.33
CA GLN A 105 10.10 -5.08 -24.17
C GLN A 105 8.61 -5.17 -24.49
N TYR A 106 7.74 -4.83 -23.57
CA TYR A 106 6.30 -5.10 -23.64
C TYR A 106 5.42 -3.87 -23.53
N GLY A 107 6.01 -2.72 -23.21
CA GLY A 107 5.28 -1.46 -23.03
C GLY A 107 4.56 -1.34 -21.70
N VAL A 108 4.04 -0.13 -21.44
CA VAL A 108 3.39 0.25 -20.17
C VAL A 108 2.10 -0.52 -19.91
N GLY A 109 1.34 -0.86 -20.97
CA GLY A 109 0.08 -1.61 -20.82
C GLY A 109 0.29 -2.98 -20.20
N ASN A 110 1.32 -3.71 -20.63
CA ASN A 110 1.65 -5.02 -20.06
C ASN A 110 2.21 -4.93 -18.62
N LEU A 111 2.88 -3.82 -18.29
CA LEU A 111 3.29 -3.56 -16.91
C LEU A 111 2.08 -3.44 -15.97
N LEU A 112 1.02 -2.74 -16.39
CA LEU A 112 -0.21 -2.61 -15.59
C LEU A 112 -0.86 -3.97 -15.34
N ILE A 113 -0.94 -4.81 -16.36
CA ILE A 113 -1.48 -6.17 -16.25
C ILE A 113 -0.62 -7.01 -15.29
N ALA A 114 0.70 -6.99 -15.45
CA ALA A 114 1.62 -7.73 -14.57
C ALA A 114 1.50 -7.28 -13.11
N THR A 115 1.41 -5.97 -12.86
CA THR A 115 1.24 -5.41 -11.52
C THR A 115 -0.09 -5.81 -10.90
N PHE A 116 -1.17 -5.83 -11.68
CA PHE A 116 -2.48 -6.26 -11.21
C PHE A 116 -2.49 -7.73 -10.79
N PHE A 117 -1.93 -8.62 -11.60
CA PHE A 117 -1.80 -10.04 -11.26
C PHE A 117 -0.90 -10.25 -10.04
N SER A 118 0.22 -9.53 -9.96
CA SER A 118 1.10 -9.57 -8.79
C SER A 118 0.36 -9.17 -7.52
N GLY A 119 -0.49 -8.14 -7.57
CA GLY A 119 -1.33 -7.72 -6.45
C GLY A 119 -2.32 -8.81 -6.02
N ILE A 120 -2.97 -9.49 -6.97
CA ILE A 120 -3.87 -10.62 -6.70
C ILE A 120 -3.10 -11.76 -6.02
N PHE A 121 -1.92 -12.14 -6.50
CA PHE A 121 -1.10 -13.19 -5.91
C PHE A 121 -0.70 -12.86 -4.46
N LEU A 122 -0.26 -11.62 -4.21
CA LEU A 122 0.08 -11.18 -2.86
C LEU A 122 -1.13 -11.20 -1.92
N PHE A 123 -2.29 -10.80 -2.42
CA PHE A 123 -3.54 -10.86 -1.66
C PHE A 123 -3.92 -12.29 -1.30
N LEU A 124 -3.86 -13.21 -2.27
CA LEU A 124 -4.13 -14.63 -2.03
C LEU A 124 -3.14 -15.23 -1.03
N MET A 125 -1.85 -14.95 -1.16
CA MET A 125 -0.85 -15.40 -0.20
C MET A 125 -1.11 -14.87 1.22
N GLY A 126 -1.57 -13.61 1.34
CA GLY A 126 -1.96 -13.05 2.63
C GLY A 126 -3.21 -13.72 3.23
N LEU A 127 -4.13 -14.18 2.38
CA LEU A 127 -5.36 -14.84 2.81
C LEU A 127 -5.11 -16.28 3.31
N PHE A 128 -4.14 -16.98 2.71
CA PHE A 128 -3.80 -18.38 3.07
C PHE A 128 -2.84 -18.50 4.28
N LYS A 129 -2.38 -17.40 4.85
CA LYS A 129 -1.54 -17.38 6.04
C LYS A 129 -2.39 -17.20 7.31
#